data_ab51e473e0b0f6f9f97de825bcaf55c2
#
_entry.id   ab51e473e0b0f6f9f97de825bcaf55c2
#
_cell.length_a   1.000
_cell.length_b   1.000
_cell.length_c   1.000
_cell.angle_alpha   90.00
_cell.angle_beta   90.00
_cell.angle_gamma   90.00
#
_symmetry.space_group_name_H-M   'P 1'
#
loop_
_entity.id
_entity.type
_entity.pdbx_description
1 polymer ?
#
loop_
_entity_poly.entity_id
_entity_poly.type
_entity_poly.pdbx_seq_one_letter_code
_entity_poly.pdbx_strand_id
1 'polypeptide(L)'
;MEPYLGELRIFPYNFSPRGWMICSGQILSIAQNAALFSILGTTYGGNGQTTFSLPDLRGRVPIHMGNNSQTYVLGEVAGTTSVTLTSGNLPLHSHNLIANTNSADVIPAAGAMLASTTALQCGAAAGNTPVPMALASISGGPNGASPISIVQPYLAFTICIATEGIFPSRN
;
A
#
# COMPACT_ATOMS: atom_id res chain seq x y z
N MET A 1 -15.82 28.78 -19.63
CA MET A 1 -14.41 29.18 -19.46
C MET A 1 -13.57 28.13 -20.20
N GLU A 2 -12.75 28.57 -21.12
CA GLU A 2 -11.87 27.71 -21.91
C GLU A 2 -10.76 27.17 -21.02
N PRO A 3 -10.44 25.85 -21.05
CA PRO A 3 -9.41 25.27 -20.20
C PRO A 3 -8.00 25.66 -20.66
N TYR A 4 -7.03 25.57 -19.76
CA TYR A 4 -5.64 25.59 -20.17
C TYR A 4 -5.25 24.22 -20.74
N LEU A 5 -4.44 24.19 -21.79
CA LEU A 5 -3.88 22.98 -22.34
C LEU A 5 -3.07 22.23 -21.27
N GLY A 6 -3.36 20.95 -21.06
CA GLY A 6 -2.76 20.16 -19.96
C GLY A 6 -3.44 20.33 -18.59
N GLU A 7 -4.53 21.12 -18.48
CA GLU A 7 -5.30 21.23 -17.24
C GLU A 7 -5.92 19.90 -16.85
N LEU A 8 -5.82 19.52 -15.58
CA LEU A 8 -6.49 18.35 -15.01
C LEU A 8 -7.81 18.75 -14.36
N ARG A 9 -8.88 17.99 -14.66
CA ARG A 9 -10.20 18.23 -14.07
C ARG A 9 -10.91 16.95 -13.69
N ILE A 10 -11.65 16.96 -12.58
CA ILE A 10 -12.43 15.83 -12.09
C ILE A 10 -13.86 15.96 -12.63
N PHE A 11 -14.38 14.84 -13.17
CA PHE A 11 -15.74 14.75 -13.70
C PHE A 11 -16.52 13.60 -13.01
N PRO A 12 -17.83 13.82 -12.69
CA PRO A 12 -18.64 12.82 -12.02
C PRO A 12 -19.26 11.75 -12.97
N TYR A 13 -18.86 11.74 -14.24
CA TYR A 13 -19.36 10.82 -15.27
C TYR A 13 -18.20 10.03 -15.91
N ASN A 14 -18.50 8.94 -16.60
CA ASN A 14 -17.56 7.91 -17.05
C ASN A 14 -17.01 8.10 -18.47
N PHE A 15 -17.13 9.28 -19.04
CA PHE A 15 -16.59 9.61 -20.36
C PHE A 15 -15.79 10.92 -20.33
N SER A 16 -14.90 11.10 -21.30
CA SER A 16 -14.20 12.38 -21.48
C SER A 16 -15.02 13.31 -22.35
N PRO A 17 -15.20 14.59 -21.96
CA PRO A 17 -15.77 15.63 -22.83
C PRO A 17 -14.90 15.83 -24.09
N ARG A 18 -15.47 16.50 -25.10
CA ARG A 18 -14.69 16.89 -26.29
C ARG A 18 -13.53 17.81 -25.88
N GLY A 19 -12.35 17.61 -26.48
CA GLY A 19 -11.12 18.33 -26.13
C GLY A 19 -10.45 17.85 -24.82
N TRP A 20 -10.94 16.74 -24.24
CA TRP A 20 -10.37 16.13 -23.04
C TRP A 20 -10.07 14.64 -23.26
N MET A 21 -9.10 14.12 -22.52
CA MET A 21 -8.79 12.67 -22.48
C MET A 21 -8.70 12.20 -21.05
N ILE A 22 -9.12 10.95 -20.78
CA ILE A 22 -9.01 10.32 -19.46
C ILE A 22 -7.54 10.08 -19.12
N CYS A 23 -7.15 10.33 -17.87
CA CYS A 23 -5.78 10.11 -17.38
C CYS A 23 -5.58 8.65 -16.98
N SER A 24 -5.36 7.77 -17.96
CA SER A 24 -5.15 6.33 -17.78
C SER A 24 -3.81 5.82 -18.33
N GLY A 25 -2.82 6.70 -18.51
CA GLY A 25 -1.48 6.34 -18.96
C GLY A 25 -1.37 6.00 -20.44
N GLN A 26 -2.38 6.35 -21.26
CA GLN A 26 -2.37 6.04 -22.68
C GLN A 26 -1.25 6.77 -23.43
N ILE A 27 -0.72 6.09 -24.44
CA ILE A 27 0.33 6.62 -25.32
C ILE A 27 -0.30 7.43 -26.45
N LEU A 28 0.21 8.63 -26.67
CA LEU A 28 -0.24 9.53 -27.71
C LEU A 28 0.87 9.78 -28.74
N SER A 29 0.47 10.08 -29.99
CA SER A 29 1.37 10.53 -31.03
C SER A 29 1.75 12.01 -30.83
N ILE A 30 3.06 12.30 -30.86
CA ILE A 30 3.58 13.66 -30.76
C ILE A 30 3.10 14.51 -31.97
N ALA A 31 3.08 13.91 -33.15
CA ALA A 31 2.68 14.62 -34.37
C ALA A 31 1.24 15.16 -34.31
N GLN A 32 0.35 14.47 -33.61
CA GLN A 32 -1.05 14.87 -33.44
C GLN A 32 -1.30 15.74 -32.20
N ASN A 33 -0.36 15.78 -31.26
CA ASN A 33 -0.52 16.43 -29.95
C ASN A 33 0.74 17.25 -29.58
N ALA A 34 1.36 17.91 -30.56
CA ALA A 34 2.65 18.58 -30.37
C ALA A 34 2.62 19.67 -29.29
N ALA A 35 1.54 20.43 -29.20
CA ALA A 35 1.38 21.45 -28.18
C ALA A 35 1.30 20.85 -26.76
N LEU A 36 0.56 19.75 -26.56
CA LEU A 36 0.47 19.05 -25.28
C LEU A 36 1.83 18.40 -24.93
N PHE A 37 2.52 17.81 -25.90
CA PHE A 37 3.87 17.25 -25.71
C PHE A 37 4.86 18.32 -25.27
N SER A 38 4.78 19.55 -25.77
CA SER A 38 5.69 20.63 -25.36
C SER A 38 5.56 21.01 -23.88
N ILE A 39 4.40 20.69 -23.25
CA ILE A 39 4.13 20.92 -21.83
C ILE A 39 4.53 19.71 -20.99
N LEU A 40 4.09 18.51 -21.39
CA LEU A 40 4.27 17.28 -20.61
C LEU A 40 5.62 16.60 -20.81
N GLY A 41 6.20 16.74 -22.01
CA GLY A 41 7.41 16.00 -22.38
C GLY A 41 7.21 14.48 -22.26
N THR A 42 8.22 13.80 -21.75
CA THR A 42 8.23 12.35 -21.46
C THR A 42 8.08 12.06 -19.96
N THR A 43 7.63 13.03 -19.18
CA THR A 43 7.50 12.93 -17.70
C THR A 43 6.68 11.70 -17.26
N TYR A 44 5.65 11.34 -18.03
CA TYR A 44 4.76 10.21 -17.74
C TYR A 44 5.03 8.99 -18.63
N GLY A 45 6.07 9.03 -19.50
CA GLY A 45 6.48 7.94 -20.38
C GLY A 45 6.45 8.29 -21.87
N GLY A 46 6.64 7.27 -22.71
CA GLY A 46 6.81 7.42 -24.15
C GLY A 46 8.28 7.48 -24.55
N ASN A 47 8.54 7.51 -25.88
CA ASN A 47 9.91 7.51 -26.42
C ASN A 47 10.47 8.92 -26.69
N GLY A 48 9.67 9.98 -26.59
CA GLY A 48 10.08 11.36 -26.80
C GLY A 48 10.42 11.75 -28.24
N GLN A 49 10.28 10.83 -29.17
CA GLN A 49 10.54 11.05 -30.62
C GLN A 49 9.24 11.01 -31.42
N THR A 50 8.42 9.99 -31.21
CA THR A 50 7.14 9.79 -31.90
C THR A 50 5.97 9.71 -30.94
N THR A 51 6.22 9.35 -29.67
CA THR A 51 5.19 9.10 -28.67
C THR A 51 5.55 9.70 -27.32
N PHE A 52 4.51 10.06 -26.56
CA PHE A 52 4.55 10.39 -25.13
C PHE A 52 3.33 9.81 -24.43
N SER A 53 3.33 9.74 -23.11
CA SER A 53 2.22 9.19 -22.34
C SER A 53 1.52 10.28 -21.51
N LEU A 54 0.22 10.10 -21.31
CA LEU A 54 -0.55 10.85 -20.33
C LEU A 54 -0.31 10.28 -18.92
N PRO A 55 -0.56 11.07 -17.86
CA PRO A 55 -0.49 10.56 -16.49
C PRO A 55 -1.49 9.41 -16.27
N ASP A 56 -1.11 8.40 -15.48
CA ASP A 56 -2.01 7.36 -15.00
C ASP A 56 -2.42 7.65 -13.56
N LEU A 57 -3.64 8.13 -13.37
CA LEU A 57 -4.20 8.49 -12.07
C LEU A 57 -5.15 7.42 -11.50
N ARG A 58 -5.26 6.26 -12.14
CA ARG A 58 -6.11 5.16 -11.67
C ARG A 58 -5.58 4.59 -10.35
N GLY A 59 -6.41 4.64 -9.31
CA GLY A 59 -6.05 4.19 -7.96
C GLY A 59 -4.94 5.00 -7.28
N ARG A 60 -4.70 6.24 -7.72
CA ARG A 60 -3.64 7.11 -7.19
C ARG A 60 -4.21 8.41 -6.67
N VAL A 61 -3.59 8.92 -5.62
CA VAL A 61 -3.86 10.25 -5.06
C VAL A 61 -2.81 11.21 -5.59
N PRO A 62 -3.20 12.33 -6.25
CA PRO A 62 -2.24 13.35 -6.66
C PRO A 62 -1.66 14.06 -5.44
N ILE A 63 -0.35 14.23 -5.43
CA ILE A 63 0.39 14.99 -4.42
C ILE A 63 1.20 16.09 -5.09
N HIS A 64 1.50 17.17 -4.34
CA HIS A 64 2.33 18.26 -4.85
C HIS A 64 3.81 17.85 -4.91
N MET A 65 4.49 18.15 -6.03
CA MET A 65 5.93 17.96 -6.15
C MET A 65 6.69 18.91 -5.22
N GLY A 66 7.83 18.49 -4.70
CA GLY A 66 8.66 19.33 -3.84
C GLY A 66 9.36 18.54 -2.74
N ASN A 67 10.08 19.27 -1.87
CA ASN A 67 10.84 18.72 -0.75
C ASN A 67 10.15 19.07 0.56
N ASN A 68 9.64 18.06 1.26
CA ASN A 68 9.19 18.18 2.64
C ASN A 68 9.38 16.82 3.30
N SER A 69 10.39 16.65 4.14
CA SER A 69 10.81 15.38 4.74
C SER A 69 11.13 14.28 3.72
N GLN A 70 10.49 14.28 2.57
CA GLN A 70 10.69 13.41 1.42
C GLN A 70 10.67 14.26 0.14
N THR A 71 11.49 13.91 -0.84
CA THR A 71 11.50 14.57 -2.16
C THR A 71 10.49 13.90 -3.07
N TYR A 72 9.56 14.68 -3.61
CA TYR A 72 8.60 14.22 -4.61
C TYR A 72 8.93 14.83 -5.96
N VAL A 73 9.21 13.99 -6.94
CA VAL A 73 9.56 14.41 -8.30
C VAL A 73 8.30 14.39 -9.18
N LEU A 74 8.18 15.36 -10.10
CA LEU A 74 7.05 15.38 -11.03
C LEU A 74 7.00 14.08 -11.85
N GLY A 75 5.84 13.45 -11.90
CA GLY A 75 5.63 12.17 -12.59
C GLY A 75 6.03 10.94 -11.80
N GLU A 76 6.59 11.09 -10.60
CA GLU A 76 6.94 9.96 -9.73
C GLU A 76 5.70 9.17 -9.31
N VAL A 77 5.85 7.85 -9.33
CA VAL A 77 4.82 6.90 -8.93
C VAL A 77 5.35 6.04 -7.81
N ALA A 78 4.73 6.11 -6.64
CA ALA A 78 5.13 5.36 -5.45
C ALA A 78 3.92 4.92 -4.62
N GLY A 79 4.19 4.17 -3.56
CA GLY A 79 3.18 3.65 -2.65
C GLY A 79 2.66 2.26 -3.03
N THR A 80 1.93 1.65 -2.10
CA THR A 80 1.33 0.32 -2.23
C THR A 80 -0.12 0.36 -1.75
N THR A 81 -0.95 -0.55 -2.23
CA THR A 81 -2.35 -0.69 -1.81
C THR A 81 -2.54 -1.69 -0.66
N SER A 82 -1.49 -2.46 -0.37
CA SER A 82 -1.50 -3.44 0.71
C SER A 82 -0.13 -3.56 1.34
N VAL A 83 -0.09 -4.01 2.59
CA VAL A 83 1.13 -4.29 3.34
C VAL A 83 1.04 -5.67 3.96
N THR A 84 2.12 -6.44 3.89
CA THR A 84 2.27 -7.69 4.63
C THR A 84 3.03 -7.40 5.92
N LEU A 85 2.42 -7.70 7.06
CA LEU A 85 3.06 -7.54 8.35
C LEU A 85 4.13 -8.62 8.54
N THR A 86 5.32 -8.19 8.89
CA THR A 86 6.44 -9.05 9.26
C THR A 86 6.75 -8.88 10.76
N SER A 87 7.54 -9.78 11.33
CA SER A 87 7.96 -9.64 12.73
C SER A 87 8.66 -8.32 13.04
N GLY A 88 9.32 -7.71 12.05
CA GLY A 88 9.94 -6.39 12.19
C GLY A 88 8.97 -5.22 12.21
N ASN A 89 7.73 -5.41 11.75
CA ASN A 89 6.68 -4.38 11.72
C ASN A 89 5.76 -4.44 12.94
N LEU A 90 5.91 -5.47 13.78
CA LEU A 90 5.11 -5.64 14.99
C LEU A 90 5.90 -5.18 16.23
N PRO A 91 5.24 -4.55 17.20
CA PRO A 91 5.87 -4.27 18.49
C PRO A 91 6.40 -5.56 19.13
N LEU A 92 7.52 -5.46 19.83
CA LEU A 92 8.01 -6.56 20.64
C LEU A 92 6.96 -6.93 21.70
N HIS A 93 6.54 -8.17 21.68
CA HIS A 93 5.59 -8.70 22.66
C HIS A 93 6.01 -10.12 23.03
N SER A 94 5.56 -10.60 24.23
CA SER A 94 5.78 -11.94 24.76
C SER A 94 4.45 -12.57 25.18
N HIS A 95 4.39 -13.88 25.07
CA HIS A 95 3.26 -14.66 25.60
C HIS A 95 3.73 -15.43 26.80
N ASN A 96 2.99 -15.34 27.91
CA ASN A 96 3.24 -16.14 29.07
C ASN A 96 2.45 -17.46 28.96
N LEU A 97 3.13 -18.57 29.18
CA LEU A 97 2.45 -19.82 29.39
C LEU A 97 1.89 -19.84 30.80
N ILE A 98 0.57 -19.88 30.92
CA ILE A 98 -0.13 -19.85 32.22
C ILE A 98 -0.44 -21.29 32.64
N ALA A 99 -0.09 -21.61 33.86
CA ALA A 99 -0.42 -22.89 34.49
C ALA A 99 -1.34 -22.68 35.70
N ASN A 100 -2.11 -23.71 36.04
CA ASN A 100 -2.99 -23.73 37.18
C ASN A 100 -2.25 -24.41 38.36
N THR A 101 -2.48 -23.95 39.59
CA THR A 101 -1.94 -24.56 40.84
C THR A 101 -2.76 -25.74 41.33
N ASN A 102 -3.95 -25.97 40.78
CA ASN A 102 -4.80 -27.10 41.15
C ASN A 102 -4.25 -28.42 40.61
N SER A 103 -4.61 -29.54 41.24
CA SER A 103 -4.27 -30.87 40.75
C SER A 103 -4.88 -31.12 39.37
N ALA A 104 -4.20 -31.93 38.56
CA ALA A 104 -4.72 -32.32 37.25
C ALA A 104 -5.94 -33.25 37.40
N ASP A 105 -7.05 -32.84 36.86
CA ASP A 105 -8.36 -33.53 36.98
C ASP A 105 -9.08 -33.75 35.64
N VAL A 106 -8.48 -33.33 34.54
CA VAL A 106 -9.10 -33.35 33.22
C VAL A 106 -8.26 -34.11 32.20
N ILE A 107 -8.89 -35.05 31.49
CA ILE A 107 -8.42 -35.74 30.32
C ILE A 107 -9.55 -35.77 29.31
N PRO A 108 -9.43 -35.24 28.09
CA PRO A 108 -8.21 -34.83 27.36
C PRO A 108 -7.78 -33.36 27.62
N ALA A 109 -6.52 -33.07 27.27
CA ALA A 109 -5.91 -31.75 27.45
C ALA A 109 -6.50 -30.61 26.56
N ALA A 110 -7.39 -30.95 25.64
CA ALA A 110 -8.01 -29.96 24.76
C ALA A 110 -8.88 -28.99 25.56
N GLY A 111 -8.54 -27.69 25.54
CA GLY A 111 -9.20 -26.66 26.31
C GLY A 111 -8.82 -26.61 27.78
N ALA A 112 -7.91 -27.45 28.25
CA ALA A 112 -7.43 -27.48 29.62
C ALA A 112 -6.15 -26.63 29.78
N MET A 113 -5.89 -26.16 31.00
CA MET A 113 -4.65 -25.49 31.39
C MET A 113 -3.67 -26.50 31.97
N LEU A 114 -2.36 -26.18 31.91
CA LEU A 114 -1.36 -26.93 32.63
C LEU A 114 -1.66 -26.88 34.14
N ALA A 115 -1.73 -28.04 34.77
CA ALA A 115 -2.10 -28.20 36.17
C ALA A 115 -0.91 -28.66 37.00
N SER A 116 -0.96 -28.45 38.28
CA SER A 116 -0.05 -29.02 39.24
C SER A 116 -0.24 -30.54 39.30
N THR A 117 0.85 -31.32 39.16
CA THR A 117 0.85 -32.78 39.32
C THR A 117 1.78 -33.18 40.42
N THR A 118 1.49 -34.32 41.06
CA THR A 118 2.39 -34.94 42.06
C THR A 118 3.67 -35.49 41.46
N ALA A 119 3.68 -35.69 40.13
CA ALA A 119 4.89 -36.00 39.37
C ALA A 119 5.55 -34.69 38.96
N LEU A 120 6.81 -34.49 39.28
CA LEU A 120 7.61 -33.32 38.90
C LEU A 120 7.76 -33.30 37.36
N GLN A 121 6.86 -32.55 36.70
CA GLN A 121 6.92 -32.34 35.23
C GLN A 121 7.73 -31.09 34.86
N CYS A 122 8.05 -30.21 35.81
CA CYS A 122 8.88 -29.05 35.60
C CYS A 122 9.91 -28.97 36.75
N GLY A 123 11.17 -28.79 36.40
CA GLY A 123 12.25 -28.56 37.37
C GLY A 123 12.31 -27.12 37.85
N ALA A 124 12.89 -26.88 39.03
CA ALA A 124 13.17 -25.55 39.52
C ALA A 124 14.11 -24.80 38.55
N ALA A 125 13.84 -23.51 38.28
CA ALA A 125 14.66 -22.72 37.39
C ALA A 125 16.09 -22.46 37.92
N ALA A 126 16.28 -22.53 39.25
CA ALA A 126 17.59 -22.33 39.87
C ALA A 126 18.51 -23.53 39.65
N GLY A 127 19.62 -23.34 38.98
CA GLY A 127 20.64 -24.37 38.73
C GLY A 127 20.43 -25.18 37.45
N ASN A 128 19.35 -24.99 36.71
CA ASN A 128 19.09 -25.61 35.42
C ASN A 128 19.35 -24.66 34.25
N THR A 129 19.95 -25.19 33.19
CA THR A 129 20.07 -24.43 31.94
C THR A 129 18.69 -24.28 31.29
N PRO A 130 18.18 -23.06 31.04
CA PRO A 130 16.92 -22.90 30.35
C PRO A 130 16.99 -23.52 28.96
N VAL A 131 16.12 -24.48 28.69
CA VAL A 131 15.97 -25.07 27.35
C VAL A 131 14.61 -24.60 26.81
N PRO A 132 14.57 -23.99 25.62
CA PRO A 132 13.29 -23.60 25.04
C PRO A 132 12.45 -24.86 24.80
N MET A 133 11.19 -24.83 25.19
CA MET A 133 10.24 -25.86 24.80
C MET A 133 10.16 -25.94 23.27
N ALA A 134 9.79 -27.13 22.76
CA ALA A 134 9.70 -27.34 21.33
C ALA A 134 8.87 -26.20 20.67
N LEU A 135 9.33 -25.67 19.54
CA LEU A 135 8.66 -24.58 18.79
C LEU A 135 7.16 -24.85 18.52
N ALA A 136 6.78 -26.14 18.46
CA ALA A 136 5.39 -26.57 18.29
C ALA A 136 4.57 -26.56 19.59
N SER A 137 5.16 -26.28 20.76
CA SER A 137 4.45 -26.27 22.05
C SER A 137 3.52 -25.08 22.20
N ILE A 138 3.78 -24.01 21.46
CA ILE A 138 2.87 -22.88 21.29
C ILE A 138 2.61 -22.80 19.81
N SER A 139 1.43 -23.25 19.39
CA SER A 139 0.98 -23.04 18.02
C SER A 139 0.92 -21.54 17.75
N GLY A 140 1.72 -21.05 16.83
CA GLY A 140 1.50 -19.75 16.25
C GLY A 140 0.06 -19.69 15.71
N GLY A 141 -0.69 -18.65 16.03
CA GLY A 141 -2.00 -18.45 15.43
C GLY A 141 -1.93 -18.52 13.90
N PRO A 142 -3.05 -18.66 13.21
CA PRO A 142 -3.10 -18.79 11.76
C PRO A 142 -2.28 -17.66 11.13
N ASN A 143 -1.29 -18.05 10.39
CA ASN A 143 -0.18 -17.28 9.85
C ASN A 143 -0.55 -15.88 9.41
N GLY A 144 -0.05 -14.90 10.12
CA GLY A 144 -0.25 -13.47 9.85
C GLY A 144 0.47 -12.92 8.63
N ALA A 145 0.84 -13.75 7.65
CA ALA A 145 1.47 -13.30 6.40
C ALA A 145 0.44 -12.87 5.31
N SER A 146 -0.83 -12.74 5.66
CA SER A 146 -1.85 -12.28 4.70
C SER A 146 -1.72 -10.77 4.50
N PRO A 147 -1.67 -10.28 3.26
CA PRO A 147 -1.63 -8.85 2.98
C PRO A 147 -2.87 -8.14 3.53
N ILE A 148 -2.65 -7.05 4.23
CA ILE A 148 -3.72 -6.18 4.75
C ILE A 148 -3.87 -5.00 3.80
N SER A 149 -5.09 -4.72 3.34
CA SER A 149 -5.37 -3.52 2.54
C SER A 149 -5.20 -2.27 3.39
N ILE A 150 -4.45 -1.30 2.84
CA ILE A 150 -4.26 0.03 3.44
C ILE A 150 -4.96 1.14 2.64
N VAL A 151 -5.83 0.75 1.70
CA VAL A 151 -6.62 1.68 0.91
C VAL A 151 -7.68 2.33 1.79
N GLN A 152 -7.65 3.66 1.84
CA GLN A 152 -8.66 4.46 2.55
C GLN A 152 -10.03 4.35 1.85
N PRO A 153 -11.16 4.58 2.55
CA PRO A 153 -12.45 4.72 1.90
C PRO A 153 -12.38 5.79 0.81
N TYR A 154 -12.85 5.48 -0.40
CA TYR A 154 -12.75 6.36 -1.56
C TYR A 154 -14.05 6.41 -2.35
N LEU A 155 -14.20 7.50 -3.11
CA LEU A 155 -15.22 7.65 -4.14
C LEU A 155 -14.52 7.92 -5.46
N ALA A 156 -14.75 7.07 -6.45
CA ALA A 156 -14.09 7.17 -7.75
C ALA A 156 -14.79 8.21 -8.65
N PHE A 157 -13.97 9.06 -9.28
CA PHE A 157 -14.37 10.00 -10.31
C PHE A 157 -13.50 9.81 -11.55
N THR A 158 -13.94 10.32 -12.69
CA THR A 158 -13.12 10.39 -13.89
C THR A 158 -12.24 11.63 -13.84
N ILE A 159 -10.91 11.43 -13.96
CA ILE A 159 -9.96 12.53 -14.06
C ILE A 159 -9.52 12.63 -15.52
N CYS A 160 -9.71 13.81 -16.12
CA CYS A 160 -9.33 14.07 -17.50
C CYS A 160 -8.31 15.21 -17.61
N ILE A 161 -7.53 15.16 -18.68
CA ILE A 161 -6.58 16.20 -19.09
C ILE A 161 -7.11 16.89 -20.34
N ALA A 162 -7.01 18.22 -20.39
CA ALA A 162 -7.38 19.01 -21.55
C ALA A 162 -6.33 18.81 -22.67
N THR A 163 -6.78 18.37 -23.84
CA THR A 163 -5.95 18.20 -25.06
C THR A 163 -6.08 19.39 -26.02
N GLU A 164 -7.07 20.24 -25.77
CA GLU A 164 -7.33 21.49 -26.48
C GLU A 164 -7.54 22.61 -25.45
N GLY A 165 -7.13 23.84 -25.74
CA GLY A 165 -7.28 24.98 -24.85
C GLY A 165 -6.19 26.02 -24.99
N ILE A 166 -6.16 26.97 -24.05
CA ILE A 166 -5.19 28.07 -24.02
C ILE A 166 -3.81 27.52 -23.61
N PHE A 167 -2.77 27.82 -24.39
CA PHE A 167 -1.41 27.43 -24.02
C PHE A 167 -0.94 28.21 -22.78
N PRO A 168 -0.51 27.50 -21.69
CA PRO A 168 -0.02 28.19 -20.50
C PRO A 168 1.32 28.87 -20.78
N SER A 169 1.39 30.19 -20.63
CA SER A 169 2.65 30.94 -20.75
C SER A 169 3.50 30.74 -19.48
N ARG A 170 4.79 30.51 -19.66
CA ARG A 170 5.78 30.64 -18.58
C ARG A 170 6.16 32.13 -18.48
N ASN A 171 5.96 32.71 -17.32
CA ASN A 171 6.50 34.04 -16.99
C ASN A 171 7.99 33.92 -16.63
#